data_4cedf73111b668c48b9ba3fd17b70553
#
_entry.id   4cedf73111b668c48b9ba3fd17b70553
#
_cell.length_a   1.000
_cell.length_b   1.000
_cell.length_c   1.000
_cell.angle_alpha   90.00
_cell.angle_beta   90.00
_cell.angle_gamma   90.00
#
_symmetry.space_group_name_H-M   'P 1'
#
loop_
_entity.id
_entity.type
_entity.pdbx_description
1 polymer ?
#
loop_
_entity_poly.entity_id
_entity_poly.type
_entity_poly.pdbx_seq_one_letter_code
_entity_poly.pdbx_strand_id
1 'polypeptide(L)'
;MPKKLSKNPLPPSSSSLSSTTTSSTTPTAAAAALALLPASLSDPSLPLPKLVVFDLDYTLWPFWVDTHVTMPLKPNANHSAAVDRYGEAFAFYPDVPAILAALPRAGVRMAVASRTPTPNIARDMLKMVHIPSPPSAAGKPKRAVDLFEGGVEAYPGSKLRHFEVLQKRTGVRYEDMLFFDDEARNFETEGLGVTMYLIRDGTSWSEIEEGVLKWRKRRGYVEAPTTKG
;
A
#
# COMPACT_ATOMS: atom_id res chain seq x y z
N MET A 1 23.98 35.24 -78.55
CA MET A 1 22.57 35.59 -78.38
C MET A 1 21.71 34.55 -78.96
N PRO A 2 20.82 33.88 -78.19
CA PRO A 2 19.40 34.15 -78.26
C PRO A 2 18.66 34.02 -76.89
N LYS A 3 17.66 34.82 -76.75
CA LYS A 3 16.30 34.84 -76.23
C LYS A 3 15.92 34.01 -74.98
N LYS A 4 15.60 34.76 -73.94
CA LYS A 4 14.83 34.40 -72.74
C LYS A 4 13.42 33.94 -73.15
N LEU A 5 12.95 32.83 -72.50
CA LEU A 5 11.54 32.51 -72.34
C LEU A 5 11.20 32.58 -70.85
N SER A 6 10.26 33.46 -70.54
CA SER A 6 9.60 33.64 -69.29
C SER A 6 8.59 32.47 -69.08
N LYS A 7 8.59 31.83 -67.87
CA LYS A 7 7.48 31.00 -67.40
C LYS A 7 7.07 31.50 -66.02
N ASN A 8 5.83 31.96 -65.96
CA ASN A 8 5.13 32.29 -64.74
C ASN A 8 4.96 31.09 -63.83
N PRO A 9 5.11 31.22 -62.51
CA PRO A 9 4.74 30.18 -61.57
C PRO A 9 3.26 30.28 -61.18
N LEU A 10 2.62 29.13 -61.08
CA LEU A 10 1.29 28.93 -60.51
C LEU A 10 1.31 29.11 -58.98
N PRO A 11 0.20 29.53 -58.33
CA PRO A 11 0.13 29.73 -56.92
C PRO A 11 0.05 28.39 -56.18
N PRO A 12 0.60 28.26 -54.93
CA PRO A 12 0.49 27.04 -54.14
C PRO A 12 -0.90 26.94 -53.51
N SER A 13 -1.51 25.80 -53.66
CA SER A 13 -2.72 25.38 -52.95
C SER A 13 -2.45 25.25 -51.45
N SER A 14 -3.18 26.02 -50.68
CA SER A 14 -3.19 25.97 -49.20
C SER A 14 -3.92 24.70 -48.75
N SER A 15 -3.17 23.68 -48.32
CA SER A 15 -3.68 22.60 -47.51
C SER A 15 -3.57 23.02 -46.03
N SER A 16 -4.72 23.30 -45.43
CA SER A 16 -4.84 23.54 -43.98
C SER A 16 -4.63 22.22 -43.25
N LEU A 17 -3.47 22.05 -42.66
CA LEU A 17 -3.21 21.03 -41.66
C LEU A 17 -3.87 21.46 -40.35
N SER A 18 -5.00 20.81 -40.03
CA SER A 18 -5.58 20.90 -38.66
C SER A 18 -4.64 20.20 -37.69
N SER A 19 -3.88 20.99 -36.96
CA SER A 19 -3.11 20.49 -35.81
C SER A 19 -4.07 20.20 -34.67
N THR A 20 -4.43 18.93 -34.52
CA THR A 20 -5.03 18.41 -33.28
C THR A 20 -3.97 18.51 -32.17
N THR A 21 -4.07 19.55 -31.39
CA THR A 21 -3.32 19.68 -30.13
C THR A 21 -3.87 18.67 -29.14
N THR A 22 -3.27 17.49 -29.06
CA THR A 22 -3.43 16.58 -27.93
C THR A 22 -2.79 17.25 -26.73
N SER A 23 -3.62 17.88 -25.88
CA SER A 23 -3.19 18.36 -24.57
C SER A 23 -2.78 17.14 -23.72
N SER A 24 -1.49 16.89 -23.61
CA SER A 24 -0.93 15.94 -22.66
C SER A 24 -1.11 16.54 -21.25
N THR A 25 -2.23 16.22 -20.62
CA THR A 25 -2.46 16.56 -19.21
C THR A 25 -1.53 15.69 -18.39
N THR A 26 -0.46 16.27 -17.86
CA THR A 26 0.39 15.58 -16.88
C THR A 26 -0.49 15.21 -15.67
N PRO A 27 -0.57 13.93 -15.27
CA PRO A 27 -1.40 13.52 -14.15
C PRO A 27 -0.94 14.25 -12.87
N THR A 28 -1.90 14.67 -12.06
CA THR A 28 -1.58 15.24 -10.74
C THR A 28 -0.83 14.22 -9.89
N ALA A 29 -0.04 14.66 -8.92
CA ALA A 29 0.69 13.77 -8.01
C ALA A 29 -0.24 12.75 -7.32
N ALA A 30 -1.47 13.16 -7.00
CA ALA A 30 -2.49 12.28 -6.44
C ALA A 30 -2.96 11.20 -7.44
N ALA A 31 -3.21 11.57 -8.70
CA ALA A 31 -3.59 10.61 -9.73
C ALA A 31 -2.45 9.61 -10.03
N ALA A 32 -1.20 10.08 -10.06
CA ALA A 32 -0.03 9.22 -10.22
C ALA A 32 0.15 8.26 -9.03
N ALA A 33 -0.19 8.69 -7.82
CA ALA A 33 -0.12 7.86 -6.63
C ALA A 33 -1.20 6.75 -6.62
N LEU A 34 -2.43 7.08 -7.01
CA LEU A 34 -3.53 6.11 -7.14
C LEU A 34 -3.26 5.08 -8.22
N ALA A 35 -2.55 5.42 -9.30
CA ALA A 35 -2.17 4.49 -10.36
C ALA A 35 -1.23 3.36 -9.91
N LEU A 36 -0.69 3.40 -8.69
CA LEU A 36 0.07 2.31 -8.09
C LEU A 36 -0.81 1.27 -7.41
N LEU A 37 -2.08 1.57 -7.22
CA LEU A 37 -3.07 0.66 -6.66
C LEU A 37 -3.73 -0.16 -7.77
N PRO A 38 -4.29 -1.33 -7.44
CA PRO A 38 -5.22 -2.04 -8.32
C PRO A 38 -6.36 -1.13 -8.80
N ALA A 39 -6.89 -1.42 -10.00
CA ALA A 39 -7.93 -0.59 -10.62
C ALA A 39 -9.16 -0.36 -9.72
N SER A 40 -9.56 -1.39 -8.96
CA SER A 40 -10.68 -1.34 -8.00
C SER A 40 -10.45 -0.35 -6.84
N LEU A 41 -9.19 -0.04 -6.53
CA LEU A 41 -8.80 0.87 -5.44
C LEU A 41 -8.40 2.25 -5.95
N SER A 42 -8.16 2.41 -7.24
CA SER A 42 -7.65 3.65 -7.84
C SER A 42 -8.73 4.65 -8.25
N ASP A 43 -10.03 4.32 -8.09
CA ASP A 43 -11.13 5.24 -8.37
C ASP A 43 -11.13 6.41 -7.36
N PRO A 44 -10.87 7.65 -7.80
CA PRO A 44 -10.79 8.81 -6.93
C PRO A 44 -12.15 9.23 -6.35
N SER A 45 -13.26 8.74 -6.90
CA SER A 45 -14.61 9.00 -6.38
C SER A 45 -14.95 8.13 -5.18
N LEU A 46 -14.23 7.04 -4.97
CA LEU A 46 -14.45 6.10 -3.88
C LEU A 46 -13.38 6.26 -2.80
N PRO A 47 -13.78 6.52 -1.54
CA PRO A 47 -12.81 6.76 -0.48
C PRO A 47 -12.03 5.50 -0.10
N LEU A 48 -10.81 5.71 0.41
CA LEU A 48 -9.98 4.71 1.06
C LEU A 48 -10.03 4.89 2.58
N PRO A 49 -9.74 3.82 3.36
CA PRO A 49 -9.54 3.95 4.81
C PRO A 49 -8.46 4.97 5.13
N LYS A 50 -8.62 5.74 6.21
CA LYS A 50 -7.60 6.72 6.63
C LYS A 50 -6.42 6.06 7.34
N LEU A 51 -6.66 4.90 7.95
CA LEU A 51 -5.64 4.09 8.62
C LEU A 51 -5.89 2.61 8.29
N VAL A 52 -4.88 1.97 7.73
CA VAL A 52 -4.83 0.51 7.60
C VAL A 52 -3.92 -0.03 8.70
N VAL A 53 -4.45 -0.95 9.48
CA VAL A 53 -3.73 -1.62 10.56
C VAL A 53 -3.48 -3.06 10.17
N PHE A 54 -2.26 -3.54 10.38
CA PHE A 54 -1.89 -4.93 10.11
C PHE A 54 -1.48 -5.64 11.40
N ASP A 55 -1.87 -6.90 11.55
CA ASP A 55 -1.10 -7.82 12.37
C ASP A 55 0.22 -8.14 11.68
N LEU A 56 1.09 -8.92 12.33
CA LEU A 56 2.40 -9.28 11.81
C LEU A 56 2.45 -10.76 11.38
N ASP A 57 2.38 -11.66 12.35
CA ASP A 57 2.58 -13.09 12.18
C ASP A 57 1.45 -13.68 11.33
N TYR A 58 1.78 -14.44 10.27
CA TYR A 58 0.84 -14.95 9.27
C TYR A 58 -0.06 -13.91 8.57
N THR A 59 0.19 -12.62 8.84
CA THR A 59 -0.45 -11.50 8.16
C THR A 59 0.52 -10.80 7.22
N LEU A 60 1.64 -10.22 7.71
CA LEU A 60 2.65 -9.61 6.86
C LEU A 60 3.79 -10.57 6.47
N TRP A 61 4.06 -11.59 7.28
CA TRP A 61 5.06 -12.62 7.02
C TRP A 61 4.55 -14.02 7.38
N PRO A 62 5.08 -15.13 6.76
CA PRO A 62 4.53 -16.48 6.89
C PRO A 62 5.08 -17.28 8.09
N PHE A 63 5.26 -16.64 9.26
CA PHE A 63 5.81 -17.30 10.44
C PHE A 63 5.40 -16.59 11.73
N TRP A 64 5.56 -17.28 12.87
CA TRP A 64 5.52 -16.67 14.20
C TRP A 64 6.92 -16.18 14.57
N VAL A 65 7.06 -14.89 14.86
CA VAL A 65 8.35 -14.28 15.16
C VAL A 65 8.96 -14.81 16.47
N ASP A 66 8.14 -15.16 17.44
CA ASP A 66 8.56 -15.72 18.74
C ASP A 66 8.98 -17.18 18.69
N THR A 67 8.46 -17.93 17.72
CA THR A 67 8.66 -19.39 17.62
C THR A 67 9.74 -19.76 16.61
N HIS A 68 9.74 -19.12 15.45
CA HIS A 68 10.60 -19.51 14.34
C HIS A 68 11.93 -18.75 14.29
N VAL A 69 11.96 -17.53 14.81
CA VAL A 69 13.14 -16.65 14.67
C VAL A 69 14.12 -16.83 15.83
N THR A 70 15.36 -17.18 15.54
CA THR A 70 16.40 -17.35 16.57
C THR A 70 17.44 -16.23 16.51
N MET A 71 17.52 -15.46 17.59
CA MET A 71 18.49 -14.36 17.73
C MET A 71 19.96 -14.86 17.76
N PRO A 72 20.95 -14.05 17.30
CA PRO A 72 20.79 -12.69 16.77
C PRO A 72 20.35 -12.67 15.31
N LEU A 73 19.65 -11.60 14.94
CA LEU A 73 19.26 -11.30 13.56
C LEU A 73 20.28 -10.39 12.87
N LYS A 74 20.42 -10.54 11.56
CA LYS A 74 21.12 -9.58 10.68
C LYS A 74 20.35 -9.42 9.36
N PRO A 75 20.41 -8.27 8.69
CA PRO A 75 19.82 -8.15 7.37
C PRO A 75 20.58 -8.99 6.35
N ASN A 76 19.90 -9.50 5.32
CA ASN A 76 20.56 -10.04 4.14
C ASN A 76 21.17 -8.91 3.28
N ALA A 77 21.94 -9.25 2.24
CA ALA A 77 22.72 -8.28 1.46
C ALA A 77 21.89 -7.15 0.82
N ASN A 78 20.64 -7.42 0.43
CA ASN A 78 19.75 -6.44 -0.21
C ASN A 78 18.65 -5.93 0.71
N HIS A 79 18.69 -6.27 2.00
CA HIS A 79 17.69 -5.90 3.01
C HIS A 79 16.27 -6.38 2.70
N SER A 80 16.09 -7.41 1.87
CA SER A 80 14.76 -7.98 1.60
C SER A 80 14.29 -8.97 2.66
N ALA A 81 15.20 -9.44 3.53
CA ALA A 81 14.92 -10.38 4.61
C ALA A 81 15.85 -10.12 5.80
N ALA A 82 15.42 -10.53 6.98
CA ALA A 82 16.29 -10.76 8.12
C ALA A 82 16.78 -12.21 8.11
N VAL A 83 18.01 -12.43 8.53
CA VAL A 83 18.62 -13.76 8.61
C VAL A 83 18.99 -14.04 10.06
N ASP A 84 18.59 -15.19 10.56
CA ASP A 84 18.81 -15.59 11.93
C ASP A 84 20.22 -16.19 12.16
N ARG A 85 20.50 -16.61 13.40
CA ARG A 85 21.78 -17.22 13.77
C ARG A 85 22.10 -18.51 13.00
N TYR A 86 21.11 -19.21 12.48
CA TYR A 86 21.28 -20.46 11.73
C TYR A 86 21.39 -20.25 10.22
N GLY A 87 21.19 -19.00 9.76
CA GLY A 87 21.22 -18.64 8.35
C GLY A 87 19.86 -18.76 7.66
N GLU A 88 18.78 -19.00 8.43
CA GLU A 88 17.42 -19.01 7.90
C GLU A 88 16.95 -17.57 7.60
N ALA A 89 16.31 -17.40 6.44
CA ALA A 89 15.87 -16.09 5.96
C ALA A 89 14.36 -15.90 6.22
N PHE A 90 14.03 -14.79 6.86
CA PHE A 90 12.69 -14.38 7.23
C PHE A 90 12.29 -13.12 6.46
N ALA A 91 11.27 -13.20 5.63
CA ALA A 91 10.83 -12.14 4.73
C ALA A 91 9.30 -11.93 4.80
N PHE A 92 8.84 -10.83 4.28
CA PHE A 92 7.42 -10.57 4.04
C PHE A 92 6.83 -11.53 2.99
N TYR A 93 5.50 -11.65 2.97
CA TYR A 93 4.80 -12.22 1.81
C TYR A 93 5.10 -11.43 0.54
N PRO A 94 5.02 -12.06 -0.65
CA PRO A 94 5.52 -11.48 -1.91
C PRO A 94 4.97 -10.10 -2.25
N ASP A 95 3.67 -9.86 -2.03
CA ASP A 95 3.00 -8.59 -2.38
C ASP A 95 3.20 -7.49 -1.33
N VAL A 96 3.54 -7.86 -0.09
CA VAL A 96 3.61 -6.92 1.04
C VAL A 96 4.56 -5.74 0.78
N PRO A 97 5.77 -5.91 0.23
CA PRO A 97 6.63 -4.76 -0.05
C PRO A 97 6.00 -3.74 -1.00
N ALA A 98 5.29 -4.21 -2.04
CA ALA A 98 4.59 -3.34 -3.00
C ALA A 98 3.39 -2.64 -2.35
N ILE A 99 2.62 -3.35 -1.54
CA ILE A 99 1.47 -2.82 -0.77
C ILE A 99 1.94 -1.72 0.18
N LEU A 100 2.97 -1.98 0.99
CA LEU A 100 3.51 -1.01 1.95
C LEU A 100 4.13 0.22 1.26
N ALA A 101 4.62 0.09 0.03
CA ALA A 101 5.10 1.21 -0.76
C ALA A 101 3.97 2.05 -1.37
N ALA A 102 2.83 1.45 -1.72
CA ALA A 102 1.74 2.08 -2.45
C ALA A 102 0.75 2.81 -1.52
N LEU A 103 0.33 2.19 -0.41
CA LEU A 103 -0.69 2.74 0.49
C LEU A 103 -0.39 4.16 0.98
N PRO A 104 0.83 4.50 1.48
CA PRO A 104 1.12 5.86 1.92
C PRO A 104 1.04 6.90 0.80
N ARG A 105 1.35 6.52 -0.43
CA ARG A 105 1.25 7.40 -1.60
C ARG A 105 -0.19 7.71 -1.98
N ALA A 106 -1.09 6.75 -1.73
CA ALA A 106 -2.54 6.94 -1.87
C ALA A 106 -3.16 7.71 -0.70
N GLY A 107 -2.34 8.24 0.23
CA GLY A 107 -2.82 8.99 1.39
C GLY A 107 -3.32 8.12 2.54
N VAL A 108 -3.07 6.83 2.50
CA VAL A 108 -3.47 5.88 3.54
C VAL A 108 -2.34 5.73 4.55
N ARG A 109 -2.57 6.09 5.80
CA ARG A 109 -1.61 5.82 6.89
C ARG A 109 -1.64 4.35 7.27
N MET A 110 -0.51 3.85 7.77
CA MET A 110 -0.40 2.46 8.21
C MET A 110 0.04 2.37 9.67
N ALA A 111 -0.41 1.31 10.34
CA ALA A 111 0.00 0.95 11.69
C ALA A 111 0.10 -0.57 11.84
N VAL A 112 0.73 -1.00 12.93
CA VAL A 112 0.79 -2.39 13.34
C VAL A 112 0.05 -2.57 14.66
N ALA A 113 -0.71 -3.66 14.78
CA ALA A 113 -1.26 -4.16 16.03
C ALA A 113 -0.96 -5.66 16.14
N SER A 114 0.04 -6.06 16.90
CA SER A 114 0.46 -7.45 17.08
C SER A 114 0.46 -7.88 18.53
N ARG A 115 0.06 -9.12 18.78
CA ARG A 115 0.01 -9.74 20.13
C ARG A 115 1.28 -10.52 20.48
N THR A 116 2.31 -10.42 19.65
CA THR A 116 3.56 -11.15 19.85
C THR A 116 4.15 -10.94 21.26
N PRO A 117 4.59 -12.00 21.94
CA PRO A 117 5.28 -11.88 23.23
C PRO A 117 6.73 -11.40 23.08
N THR A 118 7.24 -11.27 21.84
CA THR A 118 8.61 -10.84 21.54
C THR A 118 8.66 -9.52 20.75
N PRO A 119 8.13 -8.42 21.29
CA PRO A 119 7.98 -7.16 20.55
C PRO A 119 9.31 -6.59 20.04
N ASN A 120 10.42 -6.86 20.74
CA ASN A 120 11.73 -6.39 20.31
C ASN A 120 12.20 -7.09 19.03
N ILE A 121 12.00 -8.41 18.93
CA ILE A 121 12.37 -9.19 17.74
C ILE A 121 11.52 -8.70 16.54
N ALA A 122 10.21 -8.57 16.73
CA ALA A 122 9.31 -8.05 15.69
C ALA A 122 9.72 -6.65 15.20
N ARG A 123 10.07 -5.75 16.12
CA ARG A 123 10.54 -4.40 15.75
C ARG A 123 11.90 -4.44 15.05
N ASP A 124 12.81 -5.31 15.44
CA ASP A 124 14.11 -5.47 14.79
C ASP A 124 13.96 -6.05 13.39
N MET A 125 13.06 -7.01 13.18
CA MET A 125 12.65 -7.47 11.85
C MET A 125 12.21 -6.31 10.96
N LEU A 126 11.27 -5.49 11.43
CA LEU A 126 10.75 -4.34 10.69
C LEU A 126 11.83 -3.27 10.39
N LYS A 127 12.88 -3.15 11.23
CA LYS A 127 14.02 -2.25 10.98
C LYS A 127 14.98 -2.80 9.94
N MET A 128 15.16 -4.12 9.88
CA MET A 128 16.13 -4.78 9.00
C MET A 128 15.62 -4.91 7.58
N VAL A 129 14.31 -5.16 7.40
CA VAL A 129 13.71 -5.29 6.07
C VAL A 129 13.39 -3.93 5.49
N HIS A 130 13.86 -3.68 4.27
CA HIS A 130 13.66 -2.45 3.55
C HIS A 130 12.64 -2.62 2.42
N ILE A 131 11.76 -1.65 2.30
CA ILE A 131 10.78 -1.58 1.23
C ILE A 131 11.38 -0.76 0.09
N PRO A 132 11.47 -1.33 -1.12
CA PRO A 132 12.02 -0.62 -2.27
C PRO A 132 11.14 0.57 -2.65
N SER A 133 11.77 1.63 -3.12
CA SER A 133 11.02 2.72 -3.76
C SER A 133 10.54 2.23 -5.14
N PRO A 134 9.28 2.52 -5.54
CA PRO A 134 8.82 2.18 -6.87
C PRO A 134 9.69 2.86 -7.95
N PRO A 135 9.81 2.25 -9.15
CA PRO A 135 10.64 2.78 -10.23
C PRO A 135 10.32 4.22 -10.64
N SER A 136 9.07 4.64 -10.45
CA SER A 136 8.60 6.02 -10.74
C SER A 136 9.04 7.07 -9.72
N ALA A 137 9.63 6.66 -8.60
CA ALA A 137 10.09 7.58 -7.56
C ALA A 137 11.59 7.44 -7.37
N ALA A 138 12.32 8.52 -7.61
CA ALA A 138 13.75 8.65 -7.31
C ALA A 138 13.98 8.66 -5.80
N GLY A 139 13.72 7.55 -5.11
CA GLY A 139 13.83 7.43 -3.66
C GLY A 139 14.70 6.26 -3.24
N LYS A 140 15.37 6.39 -2.08
CA LYS A 140 16.09 5.27 -1.46
C LYS A 140 15.08 4.30 -0.81
N PRO A 141 15.41 3.00 -0.71
CA PRO A 141 14.62 2.06 0.08
C PRO A 141 14.42 2.58 1.51
N LYS A 142 13.24 2.39 2.06
CA LYS A 142 12.90 2.75 3.44
C LYS A 142 12.82 1.50 4.30
N ARG A 143 13.24 1.58 5.57
CA ARG A 143 12.98 0.50 6.52
C ARG A 143 11.47 0.31 6.65
N ALA A 144 11.02 -0.93 6.74
CA ALA A 144 9.59 -1.21 6.86
C ALA A 144 8.96 -0.50 8.07
N VAL A 145 9.68 -0.44 9.20
CA VAL A 145 9.21 0.24 10.43
C VAL A 145 8.88 1.71 10.19
N ASP A 146 9.58 2.40 9.29
CA ASP A 146 9.40 3.83 9.03
C ASP A 146 8.12 4.13 8.20
N LEU A 147 7.48 3.11 7.64
CA LEU A 147 6.23 3.23 6.89
C LEU A 147 4.98 3.15 7.79
N PHE A 148 5.13 2.66 9.01
CA PHE A 148 4.03 2.57 9.97
C PHE A 148 3.92 3.85 10.81
N GLU A 149 3.62 4.97 10.13
CA GLU A 149 3.50 6.30 10.75
C GLU A 149 2.39 6.37 11.83
N GLY A 150 1.38 5.50 11.73
CA GLY A 150 0.34 5.34 12.76
C GLY A 150 0.84 4.70 14.04
N GLY A 151 2.00 4.04 13.99
CA GLY A 151 2.67 3.40 15.12
C GLY A 151 2.75 1.89 15.01
N VAL A 152 3.61 1.31 15.84
CA VAL A 152 3.79 -0.14 15.98
C VAL A 152 3.43 -0.53 17.40
N GLU A 153 2.20 -1.00 17.59
CA GLU A 153 1.72 -1.56 18.86
C GLU A 153 1.92 -3.08 18.84
N ALA A 154 3.03 -3.53 19.41
CA ALA A 154 3.41 -4.94 19.45
C ALA A 154 3.70 -5.31 20.90
N TYR A 155 2.78 -6.07 21.51
CA TYR A 155 2.85 -6.59 22.87
C TYR A 155 1.67 -7.54 23.15
N PRO A 156 1.79 -8.47 24.11
CA PRO A 156 0.68 -9.34 24.52
C PRO A 156 -0.52 -8.55 25.04
N GLY A 157 -1.73 -9.05 24.73
CA GLY A 157 -2.97 -8.47 25.23
C GLY A 157 -4.08 -8.45 24.17
N SER A 158 -5.23 -7.83 24.51
CA SER A 158 -6.35 -7.68 23.58
C SER A 158 -6.03 -6.65 22.49
N LYS A 159 -6.46 -6.92 21.27
CA LYS A 159 -6.39 -5.95 20.16
C LYS A 159 -7.16 -4.67 20.47
N LEU A 160 -8.20 -4.70 21.29
CA LEU A 160 -8.92 -3.49 21.72
C LEU A 160 -7.97 -2.46 22.32
N ARG A 161 -7.05 -2.89 23.20
CA ARG A 161 -6.05 -1.99 23.79
C ARG A 161 -5.09 -1.41 22.74
N HIS A 162 -4.65 -2.22 21.77
CA HIS A 162 -3.80 -1.72 20.67
C HIS A 162 -4.53 -0.62 19.89
N PHE A 163 -5.82 -0.85 19.58
CA PHE A 163 -6.63 0.12 18.83
C PHE A 163 -6.91 1.39 19.62
N GLU A 164 -7.11 1.33 20.92
CA GLU A 164 -7.23 2.52 21.78
C GLU A 164 -5.96 3.40 21.73
N VAL A 165 -4.78 2.77 21.77
CA VAL A 165 -3.50 3.50 21.66
C VAL A 165 -3.33 4.10 20.26
N LEU A 166 -3.62 3.32 19.22
CA LEU A 166 -3.56 3.81 17.84
C LEU A 166 -4.52 4.97 17.58
N GLN A 167 -5.75 4.87 18.10
CA GLN A 167 -6.75 5.95 17.99
C GLN A 167 -6.27 7.24 18.67
N LYS A 168 -5.75 7.15 19.91
CA LYS A 168 -5.21 8.31 20.65
C LYS A 168 -4.03 8.94 19.91
N ARG A 169 -3.13 8.12 19.35
CA ARG A 169 -1.93 8.59 18.64
C ARG A 169 -2.27 9.25 17.31
N THR A 170 -3.19 8.65 16.56
CA THR A 170 -3.46 9.07 15.17
C THR A 170 -4.59 10.06 15.05
N GLY A 171 -5.50 10.12 16.01
CA GLY A 171 -6.75 10.87 15.93
C GLY A 171 -7.74 10.33 14.90
N VAL A 172 -7.45 9.17 14.27
CA VAL A 172 -8.37 8.55 13.30
C VAL A 172 -9.52 7.91 14.05
N ARG A 173 -10.75 8.11 13.56
CA ARG A 173 -11.93 7.46 14.12
C ARG A 173 -11.90 5.97 13.79
N TYR A 174 -12.42 5.14 14.67
CA TYR A 174 -12.42 3.67 14.48
C TYR A 174 -13.09 3.23 13.18
N GLU A 175 -14.19 3.86 12.80
CA GLU A 175 -14.89 3.57 11.54
C GLU A 175 -14.11 3.94 10.28
N ASP A 176 -13.08 4.77 10.39
CA ASP A 176 -12.17 5.13 9.30
C ASP A 176 -10.92 4.21 9.26
N MET A 177 -10.90 3.17 10.13
CA MET A 177 -9.84 2.17 10.18
C MET A 177 -10.26 0.87 9.51
N LEU A 178 -9.30 0.24 8.80
CA LEU A 178 -9.40 -1.12 8.28
C LEU A 178 -8.28 -1.95 8.88
N PHE A 179 -8.62 -3.12 9.41
CA PHE A 179 -7.69 -4.01 10.09
C PHE A 179 -7.60 -5.36 9.39
N PHE A 180 -6.38 -5.80 9.12
CA PHE A 180 -6.05 -7.10 8.55
C PHE A 180 -5.37 -7.98 9.58
N ASP A 181 -5.90 -9.19 9.77
CA ASP A 181 -5.43 -10.14 10.79
C ASP A 181 -5.85 -11.56 10.37
N ASP A 182 -5.04 -12.58 10.66
CA ASP A 182 -5.31 -13.98 10.36
C ASP A 182 -6.13 -14.71 11.44
N GLU A 183 -6.32 -14.10 12.61
CA GLU A 183 -7.02 -14.72 13.74
C GLU A 183 -8.45 -14.19 13.91
N ALA A 184 -9.44 -15.07 13.69
CA ALA A 184 -10.86 -14.73 13.80
C ALA A 184 -11.28 -14.18 15.18
N ARG A 185 -10.58 -14.52 16.26
CA ARG A 185 -10.86 -13.97 17.60
C ARG A 185 -10.73 -12.45 17.65
N ASN A 186 -9.94 -11.86 16.78
CA ASN A 186 -9.69 -10.42 16.72
C ASN A 186 -10.85 -9.62 16.08
N PHE A 187 -11.94 -10.29 15.61
CA PHE A 187 -13.20 -9.62 15.29
C PHE A 187 -13.79 -8.82 16.46
N GLU A 188 -13.30 -9.03 17.69
CA GLU A 188 -13.67 -8.18 18.83
C GLU A 188 -13.48 -6.69 18.56
N THR A 189 -12.52 -6.31 17.70
CA THR A 189 -12.26 -4.92 17.30
C THR A 189 -13.40 -4.26 16.54
N GLU A 190 -14.27 -5.04 15.90
CA GLU A 190 -15.47 -4.52 15.24
C GLU A 190 -16.45 -3.88 16.23
N GLY A 191 -16.41 -4.26 17.52
CA GLY A 191 -17.15 -3.63 18.60
C GLY A 191 -16.75 -2.16 18.84
N LEU A 192 -15.54 -1.75 18.47
CA LEU A 192 -15.09 -0.34 18.50
C LEU A 192 -15.59 0.46 17.27
N GLY A 193 -16.04 -0.21 16.21
CA GLY A 193 -16.36 0.40 14.92
C GLY A 193 -15.32 0.18 13.82
N VAL A 194 -14.18 -0.45 14.13
CA VAL A 194 -13.17 -0.84 13.15
C VAL A 194 -13.76 -1.87 12.17
N THR A 195 -13.40 -1.80 10.90
CA THR A 195 -13.69 -2.90 9.97
C THR A 195 -12.50 -3.85 10.00
N MET A 196 -12.72 -5.09 10.43
CA MET A 196 -11.70 -6.13 10.36
C MET A 196 -11.91 -7.00 9.12
N TYR A 197 -10.83 -7.34 8.45
CA TYR A 197 -10.78 -8.32 7.37
C TYR A 197 -9.89 -9.49 7.79
N LEU A 198 -10.45 -10.71 7.74
CA LEU A 198 -9.74 -11.93 8.12
C LEU A 198 -8.92 -12.41 6.92
N ILE A 199 -7.60 -12.37 7.06
CA ILE A 199 -6.65 -12.91 6.08
C ILE A 199 -6.57 -14.43 6.20
N ARG A 200 -6.46 -15.12 5.06
CA ARG A 200 -6.36 -16.60 5.03
C ARG A 200 -4.95 -17.09 4.75
N ASP A 201 -4.31 -16.56 3.71
CA ASP A 201 -3.01 -17.03 3.22
C ASP A 201 -1.96 -15.89 3.14
N GLY A 202 -2.02 -14.96 4.11
CA GLY A 202 -1.15 -13.77 4.14
C GLY A 202 -1.65 -12.63 3.27
N THR A 203 -1.05 -11.46 3.47
CA THR A 203 -1.46 -10.24 2.76
C THR A 203 -1.03 -10.28 1.30
N SER A 204 -2.01 -10.19 0.41
CA SER A 204 -1.86 -10.02 -1.03
C SER A 204 -2.67 -8.81 -1.51
N TRP A 205 -2.50 -8.40 -2.77
CA TRP A 205 -3.32 -7.35 -3.36
C TRP A 205 -4.80 -7.72 -3.38
N SER A 206 -5.14 -9.00 -3.62
CA SER A 206 -6.52 -9.48 -3.57
C SER A 206 -7.14 -9.29 -2.19
N GLU A 207 -6.39 -9.65 -1.12
CA GLU A 207 -6.85 -9.46 0.26
C GLU A 207 -7.05 -7.97 0.61
N ILE A 208 -6.17 -7.08 0.12
CA ILE A 208 -6.32 -5.63 0.29
C ILE A 208 -7.57 -5.12 -0.42
N GLU A 209 -7.80 -5.53 -1.68
CA GLU A 209 -8.99 -5.15 -2.45
C GLU A 209 -10.27 -5.56 -1.74
N GLU A 210 -10.38 -6.83 -1.33
CA GLU A 210 -11.56 -7.35 -0.64
C GLU A 210 -11.77 -6.66 0.72
N GLY A 211 -10.72 -6.40 1.46
CA GLY A 211 -10.78 -5.68 2.73
C GLY A 211 -11.30 -4.25 2.56
N VAL A 212 -10.81 -3.52 1.54
CA VAL A 212 -11.29 -2.15 1.24
C VAL A 212 -12.73 -2.18 0.75
N LEU A 213 -13.13 -3.17 -0.08
CA LEU A 213 -14.52 -3.33 -0.51
C LEU A 213 -15.44 -3.61 0.68
N LYS A 214 -15.04 -4.48 1.61
CA LYS A 214 -15.77 -4.73 2.87
C LYS A 214 -15.91 -3.44 3.68
N TRP A 215 -14.83 -2.65 3.82
CA TRP A 215 -14.85 -1.38 4.54
C TRP A 215 -15.79 -0.37 3.86
N ARG A 216 -15.70 -0.20 2.54
CA ARG A 216 -16.59 0.67 1.76
C ARG A 216 -18.04 0.29 1.94
N LYS A 217 -18.38 -1.00 1.82
CA LYS A 217 -19.75 -1.51 2.03
C LYS A 217 -20.27 -1.20 3.44
N ARG A 218 -19.43 -1.43 4.45
CA ARG A 218 -19.79 -1.16 5.86
C ARG A 218 -19.99 0.33 6.14
N ARG A 219 -19.29 1.20 5.39
CA ARG A 219 -19.40 2.66 5.46
C ARG A 219 -20.50 3.24 4.59
N GLY A 220 -21.23 2.42 3.85
CA GLY A 220 -22.29 2.86 2.94
C GLY A 220 -21.79 3.48 1.63
N TYR A 221 -20.51 3.31 1.29
CA TYR A 221 -19.99 3.68 -0.02
C TYR A 221 -20.36 2.58 -1.03
N VAL A 222 -21.10 2.96 -2.07
CA VAL A 222 -21.50 2.05 -3.14
C VAL A 222 -20.63 2.33 -4.35
N GLU A 223 -20.07 1.28 -4.95
CA GLU A 223 -19.41 1.43 -6.24
C GLU A 223 -20.42 1.92 -7.28
N ALA A 224 -20.02 2.90 -8.10
CA ALA A 224 -20.84 3.32 -9.23
C ALA A 224 -21.07 2.11 -10.14
N PRO A 225 -22.30 1.88 -10.67
CA PRO A 225 -22.55 0.77 -11.57
C PRO A 225 -21.60 0.89 -12.77
N THR A 226 -20.78 -0.11 -12.99
CA THR A 226 -19.94 -0.23 -14.19
C THR A 226 -20.85 -0.24 -15.39
N THR A 227 -20.92 0.84 -16.14
CA THR A 227 -21.51 0.87 -17.47
C THR A 227 -20.69 -0.05 -18.34
N LYS A 228 -21.18 -1.28 -18.55
CA LYS A 228 -20.64 -2.15 -19.61
C LYS A 228 -20.98 -1.45 -20.93
N GLY A 229 -19.95 -0.86 -21.55
CA GLY A 229 -19.99 -0.43 -22.94
C GLY A 229 -19.93 -1.61 -23.89
#